data_eb3d44816ab817c09b45107813eb7be0
#
_entry.id   eb3d44816ab817c09b45107813eb7be0
#
_cell.length_a   1.000
_cell.length_b   1.000
_cell.length_c   1.000
_cell.angle_alpha   90.00
_cell.angle_beta   90.00
_cell.angle_gamma   90.00
#
_symmetry.space_group_name_H-M   'P 1'
#
loop_
_entity.id
_entity.type
_entity.pdbx_description
1 polymer ?
#
loop_
_entity_poly.entity_id
_entity_poly.type
_entity_poly.pdbx_seq_one_letter_code
_entity_poly.pdbx_strand_id
1 'polypeptide(L)'
;MRIKSALAAAVVVALAAGCGGGGDGGSSSAPDEPVKLDFLSLAWQKESVAANKQLVEEWNKANPNIQVTYVQGSWDNVNDQLVTSFEGGDAPDVIHDDSPALSGFATKGYLLELKDKLPAELKSDIPQSAWDTVTFDDGKGAKGVYGVPFLQESTVIIANKKLLDAAKVRMPTPAEPWTWDEFATIGKKLTKGDTYGVAWPMKSPVNKTLNLALNFGGTFFQTGADGKTTVKVGPQEKEVLQRIHDQLYKDKSADTSALGMGTADPLPGFFADKYAMLPVGVYLRQQVAEQAPDDFEWVTLPPLKGTGSEQGAVSQTLSVAADSEHPDEALKFISFFLNGPNQAKLAKGDWLLPTSQQAAADPAITTEENGWDVATASAKNLVVAPFLKVNGFDEWKSKVATPALQEYFANKISIDEVAKKLVEDGNEVLERYQR
;
A
#
# COMPACT_ATOMS: atom_id res chain seq x y z
N MET A 1 -45.00 7.76 36.39
CA MET A 1 -45.85 6.68 36.99
C MET A 1 -44.94 5.52 37.29
N ARG A 2 -44.85 5.19 38.53
CA ARG A 2 -43.99 4.17 39.14
C ARG A 2 -44.43 2.76 38.71
N ILE A 3 -43.51 1.79 38.55
CA ILE A 3 -43.57 0.52 39.34
C ILE A 3 -42.20 -0.17 39.22
N LYS A 4 -41.62 -0.44 40.39
CA LYS A 4 -40.46 -1.30 40.66
C LYS A 4 -40.95 -2.75 40.76
N SER A 5 -40.15 -3.74 40.37
CA SER A 5 -40.18 -5.06 40.99
C SER A 5 -38.80 -5.71 40.92
N ALA A 6 -38.20 -5.85 42.07
CA ALA A 6 -37.07 -6.71 42.35
C ALA A 6 -37.57 -8.13 42.64
N LEU A 7 -36.81 -9.15 42.23
CA LEU A 7 -36.91 -10.48 42.79
C LEU A 7 -35.51 -11.09 42.94
N ALA A 8 -35.17 -11.35 44.21
CA ALA A 8 -34.02 -12.13 44.63
C ALA A 8 -34.42 -13.62 44.74
N ALA A 9 -33.50 -14.52 44.49
CA ALA A 9 -33.55 -15.93 44.95
C ALA A 9 -32.16 -16.52 44.90
N ALA A 10 -31.58 -16.65 45.98
CA ALA A 10 -31.32 -17.70 46.93
C ALA A 10 -30.31 -18.78 46.45
N VAL A 11 -29.16 -18.71 47.10
CA VAL A 11 -28.06 -19.69 47.13
C VAL A 11 -28.54 -20.96 47.90
N VAL A 12 -28.22 -22.13 47.36
CA VAL A 12 -28.20 -23.38 48.14
C VAL A 12 -26.80 -23.98 48.03
N VAL A 13 -26.09 -23.94 49.14
CA VAL A 13 -24.85 -24.68 49.38
C VAL A 13 -25.23 -26.08 49.87
N ALA A 14 -24.71 -27.11 49.19
CA ALA A 14 -24.73 -28.47 49.71
C ALA A 14 -23.28 -28.95 49.88
N LEU A 15 -22.79 -28.98 51.12
CA LEU A 15 -21.60 -29.70 51.53
C LEU A 15 -21.97 -31.21 51.67
N ALA A 16 -21.20 -32.04 50.95
CA ALA A 16 -21.10 -33.44 51.30
C ALA A 16 -19.63 -33.85 51.34
N ALA A 17 -19.18 -34.10 52.56
CA ALA A 17 -17.89 -34.73 52.84
C ALA A 17 -17.99 -36.25 52.55
N GLY A 18 -17.02 -36.80 51.87
CA GLY A 18 -16.82 -38.24 51.67
C GLY A 18 -15.33 -38.53 51.48
N CYS A 19 -14.70 -39.05 52.55
CA CYS A 19 -13.33 -39.58 52.53
C CYS A 19 -13.28 -40.97 51.88
N GLY A 20 -12.17 -41.22 51.12
CA GLY A 20 -11.63 -42.57 51.03
C GLY A 20 -11.15 -43.01 49.65
N GLY A 21 -9.85 -43.31 49.54
CA GLY A 21 -9.35 -44.30 48.60
C GLY A 21 -8.35 -43.76 47.59
N GLY A 22 -7.05 -44.06 47.79
CA GLY A 22 -5.94 -43.78 46.88
C GLY A 22 -6.11 -44.48 45.54
N GLY A 23 -5.69 -43.80 44.51
CA GLY A 23 -5.57 -44.31 43.16
C GLY A 23 -4.72 -43.32 42.38
N ASP A 24 -3.62 -43.79 41.79
CA ASP A 24 -2.74 -43.10 40.88
C ASP A 24 -3.57 -42.25 39.90
N GLY A 25 -3.53 -40.95 40.09
CA GLY A 25 -4.18 -40.01 39.22
C GLY A 25 -3.19 -39.42 38.24
N GLY A 26 -3.15 -39.96 37.04
CA GLY A 26 -2.66 -39.22 35.93
C GLY A 26 -3.39 -37.87 35.85
N SER A 27 -2.69 -36.79 36.03
CA SER A 27 -3.17 -35.42 35.83
C SER A 27 -3.56 -35.28 34.35
N SER A 28 -4.81 -35.52 34.04
CA SER A 28 -5.40 -35.03 32.81
C SER A 28 -5.59 -33.53 33.00
N SER A 29 -4.56 -32.76 32.64
CA SER A 29 -4.73 -31.35 32.38
C SER A 29 -5.88 -31.19 31.39
N ALA A 30 -6.86 -30.39 31.76
CA ALA A 30 -7.88 -29.95 30.79
C ALA A 30 -7.15 -29.44 29.57
N PRO A 31 -7.65 -29.67 28.34
CA PRO A 31 -7.02 -29.08 27.19
C PRO A 31 -6.97 -27.57 27.41
N ASP A 32 -5.75 -27.00 27.31
CA ASP A 32 -5.57 -25.55 27.38
C ASP A 32 -6.51 -24.93 26.36
N GLU A 33 -7.23 -23.87 26.75
CA GLU A 33 -8.05 -23.12 25.79
C GLU A 33 -7.16 -22.63 24.65
N PRO A 34 -7.66 -22.71 23.39
CA PRO A 34 -6.87 -22.26 22.25
C PRO A 34 -6.54 -20.77 22.38
N VAL A 35 -5.30 -20.42 22.05
CA VAL A 35 -4.90 -19.02 21.86
C VAL A 35 -5.76 -18.40 20.77
N LYS A 36 -6.27 -17.20 21.02
CA LYS A 36 -7.08 -16.43 20.08
C LYS A 36 -6.29 -15.20 19.65
N LEU A 37 -6.22 -14.98 18.35
CA LEU A 37 -5.58 -13.82 17.74
C LEU A 37 -6.60 -13.07 16.89
N ASP A 38 -6.58 -11.75 16.93
CA ASP A 38 -7.33 -10.91 16.03
C ASP A 38 -6.41 -10.42 14.90
N PHE A 39 -6.82 -10.67 13.66
CA PHE A 39 -6.11 -10.22 12.45
C PHE A 39 -6.93 -9.15 11.74
N LEU A 40 -6.52 -7.87 11.86
CA LEU A 40 -7.05 -6.76 11.07
C LEU A 40 -6.51 -6.85 9.65
N SER A 41 -7.40 -7.02 8.68
CA SER A 41 -7.07 -7.07 7.26
C SER A 41 -7.65 -5.88 6.50
N LEU A 42 -6.83 -5.23 5.67
CA LEU A 42 -7.24 -4.14 4.77
C LEU A 42 -7.50 -4.61 3.34
N ALA A 43 -7.58 -5.93 3.11
CA ALA A 43 -8.05 -6.47 1.84
C ALA A 43 -9.43 -5.89 1.51
N TRP A 44 -9.61 -5.33 0.30
CA TRP A 44 -10.84 -4.63 -0.08
C TRP A 44 -11.44 -5.12 -1.40
N GLN A 45 -10.61 -5.61 -2.30
CA GLN A 45 -11.08 -6.22 -3.54
C GLN A 45 -11.67 -7.59 -3.22
N LYS A 46 -12.68 -8.01 -3.96
CA LYS A 46 -13.44 -9.24 -3.68
C LYS A 46 -12.56 -10.48 -3.60
N GLU A 47 -11.66 -10.64 -4.56
CA GLU A 47 -10.72 -11.76 -4.62
C GLU A 47 -9.69 -11.69 -3.49
N SER A 48 -9.22 -10.49 -3.15
CA SER A 48 -8.31 -10.27 -2.03
C SER A 48 -8.94 -10.65 -0.70
N VAL A 49 -10.16 -10.18 -0.43
CA VAL A 49 -10.92 -10.56 0.78
C VAL A 49 -11.13 -12.07 0.84
N ALA A 50 -11.48 -12.70 -0.29
CA ALA A 50 -11.67 -14.15 -0.36
C ALA A 50 -10.37 -14.91 -0.07
N ALA A 51 -9.23 -14.49 -0.66
CA ALA A 51 -7.93 -15.10 -0.43
C ALA A 51 -7.49 -14.97 1.04
N ASN A 52 -7.64 -13.79 1.64
CA ASN A 52 -7.31 -13.56 3.06
C ASN A 52 -8.13 -14.46 3.98
N LYS A 53 -9.45 -14.52 3.80
CA LYS A 53 -10.34 -15.39 4.60
C LYS A 53 -10.01 -16.86 4.41
N GLN A 54 -9.76 -17.29 3.19
CA GLN A 54 -9.38 -18.67 2.91
C GLN A 54 -8.09 -19.05 3.65
N LEU A 55 -7.07 -18.19 3.65
CA LEU A 55 -5.82 -18.45 4.37
C LEU A 55 -6.02 -18.52 5.89
N VAL A 56 -6.89 -17.67 6.45
CA VAL A 56 -7.25 -17.76 7.87
C VAL A 56 -7.96 -19.07 8.18
N GLU A 57 -8.89 -19.53 7.33
CA GLU A 57 -9.56 -20.82 7.49
C GLU A 57 -8.59 -22.00 7.37
N GLU A 58 -7.66 -21.97 6.39
CA GLU A 58 -6.60 -22.97 6.22
C GLU A 58 -5.71 -23.04 7.48
N TRP A 59 -5.31 -21.88 8.03
CA TRP A 59 -4.55 -21.79 9.27
C TRP A 59 -5.32 -22.41 10.45
N ASN A 60 -6.54 -21.96 10.70
CA ASN A 60 -7.35 -22.39 11.84
C ASN A 60 -7.61 -23.91 11.83
N LYS A 61 -7.79 -24.48 10.64
CA LYS A 61 -7.95 -25.92 10.46
C LYS A 61 -6.66 -26.68 10.79
N ALA A 62 -5.51 -26.14 10.40
CA ALA A 62 -4.21 -26.77 10.63
C ALA A 62 -3.69 -26.58 12.06
N ASN A 63 -4.13 -25.53 12.75
CA ASN A 63 -3.63 -25.11 14.07
C ASN A 63 -4.79 -24.97 15.09
N PRO A 64 -5.40 -26.07 15.54
CA PRO A 64 -6.56 -26.02 16.44
C PRO A 64 -6.29 -25.30 17.77
N ASN A 65 -5.03 -25.23 18.19
CA ASN A 65 -4.63 -24.55 19.44
C ASN A 65 -4.32 -23.06 19.27
N ILE A 66 -4.32 -22.53 18.03
CA ILE A 66 -4.09 -21.11 17.73
C ILE A 66 -5.12 -20.68 16.69
N GLN A 67 -6.16 -20.02 17.16
CA GLN A 67 -7.29 -19.61 16.32
C GLN A 67 -7.19 -18.13 15.98
N VAL A 68 -7.32 -17.78 14.70
CA VAL A 68 -7.27 -16.41 14.19
C VAL A 68 -8.66 -15.95 13.78
N THR A 69 -9.09 -14.81 14.28
CA THR A 69 -10.32 -14.10 13.87
C THR A 69 -9.98 -13.09 12.79
N TYR A 70 -10.58 -13.22 11.62
CA TYR A 70 -10.46 -12.22 10.57
C TYR A 70 -11.31 -10.98 10.89
N VAL A 71 -10.70 -9.83 11.02
CA VAL A 71 -11.33 -8.52 11.23
C VAL A 71 -11.18 -7.68 9.97
N GLN A 72 -12.31 -7.30 9.37
CA GLN A 72 -12.29 -6.45 8.16
C GLN A 72 -12.07 -4.99 8.54
N GLY A 73 -10.99 -4.40 8.08
CA GLY A 73 -10.71 -2.96 8.14
C GLY A 73 -10.98 -2.24 6.82
N SER A 74 -10.69 -0.94 6.78
CA SER A 74 -10.80 -0.09 5.61
C SER A 74 -9.65 0.91 5.56
N TRP A 75 -9.06 1.08 4.37
CA TRP A 75 -8.01 2.07 4.10
C TRP A 75 -8.44 3.52 4.40
N ASP A 76 -9.75 3.81 4.38
CA ASP A 76 -10.27 5.16 4.59
C ASP A 76 -10.12 5.65 6.04
N ASN A 77 -10.11 4.73 7.02
CA ASN A 77 -10.16 5.08 8.45
C ASN A 77 -9.22 4.26 9.34
N VAL A 78 -8.37 3.39 8.77
CA VAL A 78 -7.51 2.48 9.55
C VAL A 78 -6.60 3.22 10.53
N ASN A 79 -6.02 4.35 10.13
CA ASN A 79 -5.13 5.10 11.00
C ASN A 79 -5.83 5.59 12.28
N ASP A 80 -7.03 6.17 12.17
CA ASP A 80 -7.81 6.63 13.32
C ASP A 80 -8.29 5.46 14.19
N GLN A 81 -8.67 4.35 13.55
CA GLN A 81 -9.02 3.11 14.23
C GLN A 81 -7.85 2.57 15.05
N LEU A 82 -6.67 2.42 14.44
CA LEU A 82 -5.48 1.88 15.11
C LEU A 82 -4.99 2.79 16.24
N VAL A 83 -4.97 4.11 16.04
CA VAL A 83 -4.61 5.05 17.12
C VAL A 83 -5.53 4.86 18.32
N THR A 84 -6.84 4.75 18.08
CA THR A 84 -7.84 4.54 19.14
C THR A 84 -7.64 3.21 19.85
N SER A 85 -7.43 2.12 19.11
CA SER A 85 -7.23 0.77 19.66
C SER A 85 -5.94 0.68 20.48
N PHE A 86 -4.83 1.26 20.00
CA PHE A 86 -3.56 1.30 20.74
C PHE A 86 -3.68 2.10 22.05
N GLU A 87 -4.37 3.24 22.02
CA GLU A 87 -4.59 4.04 23.23
C GLU A 87 -5.58 3.36 24.18
N GLY A 88 -6.51 2.57 23.67
CA GLY A 88 -7.48 1.79 24.44
C GLY A 88 -6.93 0.49 25.03
N GLY A 89 -5.80 -0.03 24.51
CA GLY A 89 -5.21 -1.31 24.91
C GLY A 89 -6.01 -2.51 24.37
N ASP A 90 -6.69 -2.35 23.21
CA ASP A 90 -7.48 -3.36 22.51
C ASP A 90 -7.07 -3.49 21.04
N ALA A 91 -5.77 -3.24 20.74
CA ALA A 91 -5.24 -3.36 19.42
C ALA A 91 -5.27 -4.82 18.91
N PRO A 92 -5.56 -5.05 17.59
CA PRO A 92 -5.47 -6.38 17.01
C PRO A 92 -4.05 -6.94 17.12
N ASP A 93 -3.90 -8.26 17.34
CA ASP A 93 -2.58 -8.91 17.46
C ASP A 93 -1.76 -8.81 16.19
N VAL A 94 -2.42 -9.00 15.03
CA VAL A 94 -1.82 -8.91 13.70
C VAL A 94 -2.49 -7.79 12.92
N ILE A 95 -1.70 -6.87 12.42
CA ILE A 95 -2.17 -5.64 11.80
C ILE A 95 -1.68 -5.57 10.36
N HIS A 96 -2.62 -5.53 9.41
CA HIS A 96 -2.36 -5.19 8.02
C HIS A 96 -2.40 -3.67 7.86
N ASP A 97 -1.31 -3.08 7.36
CA ASP A 97 -1.20 -1.65 7.03
C ASP A 97 -0.19 -1.46 5.90
N ASP A 98 0.14 -0.22 5.57
CA ASP A 98 1.20 0.08 4.63
C ASP A 98 2.46 0.63 5.33
N SER A 99 3.60 0.53 4.64
CA SER A 99 4.89 0.94 5.20
C SER A 99 4.99 2.42 5.61
N PRO A 100 4.30 3.39 4.99
CA PRO A 100 4.26 4.78 5.47
C PRO A 100 3.70 4.95 6.89
N ALA A 101 2.68 4.16 7.26
CA ALA A 101 2.05 4.25 8.58
C ALA A 101 2.93 3.73 9.72
N LEU A 102 3.79 2.73 9.43
CA LEU A 102 4.57 2.03 10.46
C LEU A 102 5.49 2.94 11.26
N SER A 103 6.12 3.93 10.62
CA SER A 103 7.07 4.84 11.27
C SER A 103 6.46 5.56 12.47
N GLY A 104 5.23 6.06 12.33
CA GLY A 104 4.50 6.75 13.39
C GLY A 104 4.14 5.83 14.55
N PHE A 105 3.71 4.61 14.28
CA PHE A 105 3.37 3.63 15.29
C PHE A 105 4.61 3.04 15.98
N ALA A 106 5.69 2.79 15.23
CA ALA A 106 6.95 2.30 15.78
C ALA A 106 7.58 3.30 16.76
N THR A 107 7.62 4.60 16.41
CA THR A 107 8.15 5.67 17.27
C THR A 107 7.38 5.81 18.58
N LYS A 108 6.07 5.55 18.58
CA LYS A 108 5.21 5.54 19.77
C LYS A 108 5.33 4.24 20.59
N GLY A 109 6.02 3.23 20.07
CA GLY A 109 6.17 1.93 20.73
C GLY A 109 4.95 1.03 20.64
N TYR A 110 4.06 1.25 19.68
CA TYR A 110 2.85 0.46 19.48
C TYR A 110 3.07 -0.84 18.74
N LEU A 111 4.21 -0.97 18.02
CA LEU A 111 4.54 -2.16 17.23
C LEU A 111 5.71 -2.92 17.83
N LEU A 112 5.65 -4.26 17.76
CA LEU A 112 6.72 -5.15 18.14
C LEU A 112 7.88 -5.06 17.15
N GLU A 113 9.11 -4.99 17.65
CA GLU A 113 10.31 -5.10 16.82
C GLU A 113 10.51 -6.57 16.39
N LEU A 114 10.69 -6.83 15.08
CA LEU A 114 10.62 -8.16 14.48
C LEU A 114 11.97 -8.73 13.99
N LYS A 115 13.03 -7.93 13.91
CA LYS A 115 14.29 -8.26 13.22
C LYS A 115 14.86 -9.64 13.58
N ASP A 116 14.88 -9.96 14.88
CA ASP A 116 15.47 -11.20 15.38
C ASP A 116 14.42 -12.30 15.66
N LYS A 117 13.15 -12.02 15.40
CA LYS A 117 12.04 -12.92 15.71
C LYS A 117 11.52 -13.68 14.49
N LEU A 118 11.83 -13.22 13.28
CA LEU A 118 11.32 -13.80 12.04
C LEU A 118 12.14 -15.03 11.61
N PRO A 119 11.50 -16.07 11.03
CA PRO A 119 12.18 -17.22 10.46
C PRO A 119 13.19 -16.84 9.38
N ALA A 120 14.32 -17.56 9.32
CA ALA A 120 15.37 -17.30 8.35
C ALA A 120 14.89 -17.44 6.90
N GLU A 121 13.99 -18.41 6.64
CA GLU A 121 13.42 -18.65 5.31
C GLU A 121 12.62 -17.44 4.82
N LEU A 122 11.72 -16.90 5.65
CA LEU A 122 10.95 -15.71 5.30
C LEU A 122 11.87 -14.49 5.05
N LYS A 123 12.91 -14.33 5.90
CA LYS A 123 13.88 -13.24 5.71
C LYS A 123 14.67 -13.35 4.42
N SER A 124 15.04 -14.54 4.01
CA SER A 124 15.86 -14.75 2.79
C SER A 124 15.05 -14.71 1.50
N ASP A 125 13.74 -14.98 1.54
CA ASP A 125 12.87 -14.96 0.38
C ASP A 125 12.45 -13.53 -0.03
N ILE A 126 12.49 -12.59 0.91
CA ILE A 126 12.16 -11.19 0.68
C ILE A 126 13.45 -10.38 0.45
N PRO A 127 13.57 -9.62 -0.66
CA PRO A 127 14.77 -8.85 -0.95
C PRO A 127 14.99 -7.70 0.05
N GLN A 128 16.27 -7.33 0.26
CA GLN A 128 16.64 -6.27 1.21
C GLN A 128 15.93 -4.94 0.91
N SER A 129 15.72 -4.59 -0.36
CA SER A 129 15.00 -3.38 -0.76
C SER A 129 13.57 -3.32 -0.22
N ALA A 130 12.89 -4.47 -0.07
CA ALA A 130 11.57 -4.52 0.55
C ALA A 130 11.67 -4.40 2.08
N TRP A 131 12.65 -5.06 2.72
CA TRP A 131 12.91 -4.89 4.16
C TRP A 131 13.24 -3.44 4.54
N ASP A 132 13.94 -2.72 3.66
CA ASP A 132 14.29 -1.32 3.89
C ASP A 132 13.06 -0.39 3.92
N THR A 133 11.92 -0.81 3.35
CA THR A 133 10.66 -0.06 3.42
C THR A 133 9.98 -0.11 4.79
N VAL A 134 10.34 -1.08 5.62
CA VAL A 134 9.77 -1.35 6.95
C VAL A 134 10.79 -1.21 8.07
N THR A 135 11.97 -0.70 7.76
CA THR A 135 13.07 -0.48 8.71
C THR A 135 13.13 0.99 9.10
N PHE A 136 12.80 1.29 10.34
CA PHE A 136 12.71 2.65 10.86
C PHE A 136 13.58 2.83 12.11
N ASP A 137 13.89 4.09 12.43
CA ASP A 137 14.43 4.48 13.72
C ASP A 137 13.30 4.45 14.77
N ASP A 138 13.57 3.88 15.94
CA ASP A 138 12.58 3.75 17.03
C ASP A 138 12.40 5.07 17.84
N GLY A 139 12.97 6.17 17.36
CA GLY A 139 13.01 7.44 18.09
C GLY A 139 13.98 7.47 19.25
N LYS A 140 14.70 6.36 19.53
CA LYS A 140 15.72 6.22 20.57
C LYS A 140 17.12 5.98 19.98
N GLY A 141 17.24 6.04 18.64
CA GLY A 141 18.49 5.88 17.91
C GLY A 141 18.83 4.43 17.51
N ALA A 142 17.92 3.49 17.71
CA ALA A 142 18.03 2.13 17.18
C ALA A 142 17.17 1.94 15.95
N LYS A 143 17.68 1.21 14.95
CA LYS A 143 16.89 0.83 13.77
C LYS A 143 16.31 -0.56 13.99
N GLY A 144 14.99 -0.64 13.90
CA GLY A 144 14.22 -1.88 14.00
C GLY A 144 13.38 -2.16 12.76
N VAL A 145 12.92 -3.39 12.64
CA VAL A 145 11.96 -3.86 11.61
C VAL A 145 10.60 -4.02 12.28
N TYR A 146 9.60 -3.29 11.82
CA TYR A 146 8.29 -3.21 12.50
C TYR A 146 7.14 -3.80 11.71
N GLY A 147 7.42 -4.45 10.59
CA GLY A 147 6.45 -5.18 9.79
C GLY A 147 7.13 -6.12 8.82
N VAL A 148 6.39 -7.10 8.32
CA VAL A 148 6.82 -7.98 7.23
C VAL A 148 6.22 -7.44 5.94
N PRO A 149 7.02 -6.94 4.98
CA PRO A 149 6.50 -6.44 3.72
C PRO A 149 6.07 -7.63 2.85
N PHE A 150 4.89 -7.55 2.21
CA PHE A 150 4.41 -8.68 1.43
C PHE A 150 3.86 -8.35 0.04
N LEU A 151 3.25 -7.19 -0.17
CA LEU A 151 2.77 -6.74 -1.48
C LEU A 151 3.27 -5.32 -1.75
N GLN A 152 3.60 -5.04 -3.02
CA GLN A 152 4.08 -3.72 -3.44
C GLN A 152 3.27 -3.21 -4.63
N GLU A 153 3.13 -1.89 -4.71
CA GLU A 153 2.53 -1.20 -5.83
C GLU A 153 3.60 -0.64 -6.76
N SER A 154 3.38 -0.74 -8.06
CA SER A 154 4.08 0.04 -9.07
C SER A 154 3.09 0.83 -9.91
N THR A 155 3.55 1.91 -10.55
CA THR A 155 2.76 2.64 -11.55
C THR A 155 3.02 2.05 -12.92
N VAL A 156 1.94 1.69 -13.62
CA VAL A 156 1.95 1.24 -15.03
C VAL A 156 1.06 2.17 -15.85
N ILE A 157 1.02 1.96 -17.18
CA ILE A 157 0.05 2.62 -18.04
C ILE A 157 -0.98 1.59 -18.47
N ILE A 158 -2.25 1.80 -18.15
CA ILE A 158 -3.36 1.06 -18.75
C ILE A 158 -3.80 1.82 -19.98
N ALA A 159 -3.89 1.16 -21.13
CA ALA A 159 -4.16 1.82 -22.40
C ALA A 159 -5.23 1.11 -23.23
N ASN A 160 -6.01 1.91 -23.95
CA ASN A 160 -6.98 1.44 -24.93
C ASN A 160 -6.24 0.97 -26.19
N LYS A 161 -6.22 -0.35 -26.39
CA LYS A 161 -5.45 -1.00 -27.45
C LYS A 161 -5.92 -0.58 -28.85
N LYS A 162 -7.22 -0.48 -29.05
CA LYS A 162 -7.81 -0.04 -30.32
C LYS A 162 -7.32 1.36 -30.74
N LEU A 163 -7.25 2.31 -29.81
CA LEU A 163 -6.77 3.65 -30.09
C LEU A 163 -5.26 3.68 -30.38
N LEU A 164 -4.47 2.88 -29.66
CA LEU A 164 -3.03 2.76 -29.91
C LEU A 164 -2.76 2.15 -31.29
N ASP A 165 -3.44 1.07 -31.65
CA ASP A 165 -3.30 0.39 -32.94
C ASP A 165 -3.71 1.31 -34.10
N ALA A 166 -4.83 2.01 -33.99
CA ALA A 166 -5.29 2.97 -34.98
C ALA A 166 -4.29 4.12 -35.19
N ALA A 167 -3.59 4.53 -34.14
CA ALA A 167 -2.54 5.54 -34.21
C ALA A 167 -1.19 4.99 -34.68
N LYS A 168 -1.03 3.68 -34.81
CA LYS A 168 0.23 3.02 -35.23
C LYS A 168 1.42 3.52 -34.41
N VAL A 169 1.31 3.48 -33.08
CA VAL A 169 2.40 3.83 -32.19
C VAL A 169 3.27 2.61 -31.90
N ARG A 170 4.55 2.83 -31.58
CA ARG A 170 5.43 1.78 -31.11
C ARG A 170 4.90 1.25 -29.76
N MET A 171 4.66 -0.05 -29.66
CA MET A 171 4.33 -0.65 -28.37
C MET A 171 5.59 -0.79 -27.53
N PRO A 172 5.57 -0.33 -26.27
CA PRO A 172 6.72 -0.43 -25.38
C PRO A 172 6.80 -1.85 -24.80
N THR A 173 8.01 -2.23 -24.41
CA THR A 173 8.27 -3.47 -23.66
C THR A 173 8.96 -3.16 -22.35
N PRO A 174 8.98 -4.08 -21.37
CA PRO A 174 9.75 -3.86 -20.13
C PRO A 174 11.26 -3.58 -20.35
N ALA A 175 11.83 -4.04 -21.48
CA ALA A 175 13.21 -3.75 -21.87
C ALA A 175 13.37 -2.38 -22.55
N GLU A 176 12.34 -1.96 -23.30
CA GLU A 176 12.31 -0.71 -24.04
C GLU A 176 11.02 0.08 -23.74
N PRO A 177 10.86 0.60 -22.51
CA PRO A 177 9.70 1.40 -22.12
C PRO A 177 9.63 2.70 -22.91
N TRP A 178 8.46 3.33 -22.93
CA TRP A 178 8.39 4.69 -23.46
C TRP A 178 9.13 5.68 -22.54
N THR A 179 9.81 6.61 -23.17
CA THR A 179 10.28 7.83 -22.48
C THR A 179 9.10 8.77 -22.23
N TRP A 180 9.27 9.70 -21.29
CA TRP A 180 8.28 10.76 -21.07
C TRP A 180 8.04 11.61 -22.32
N ASP A 181 9.05 11.80 -23.18
CA ASP A 181 8.93 12.56 -24.43
C ASP A 181 8.12 11.77 -25.48
N GLU A 182 8.36 10.46 -25.61
CA GLU A 182 7.52 9.59 -26.44
C GLU A 182 6.08 9.58 -25.95
N PHE A 183 5.87 9.43 -24.63
CA PHE A 183 4.54 9.44 -24.03
C PHE A 183 3.77 10.73 -24.29
N ALA A 184 4.43 11.90 -24.16
CA ALA A 184 3.82 13.18 -24.49
C ALA A 184 3.48 13.28 -26.00
N THR A 185 4.39 12.83 -26.88
CA THR A 185 4.16 12.82 -28.33
C THR A 185 2.99 11.90 -28.71
N ILE A 186 2.92 10.71 -28.10
CA ILE A 186 1.84 9.75 -28.32
C ILE A 186 0.51 10.31 -27.76
N GLY A 187 0.54 10.91 -26.58
CA GLY A 187 -0.64 11.57 -26.00
C GLY A 187 -1.25 12.62 -26.95
N LYS A 188 -0.40 13.49 -27.55
CA LYS A 188 -0.86 14.44 -28.58
C LYS A 188 -1.44 13.75 -29.81
N LYS A 189 -0.81 12.69 -30.29
CA LYS A 189 -1.25 11.94 -31.47
C LYS A 189 -2.60 11.26 -31.28
N LEU A 190 -2.87 10.80 -30.06
CA LEU A 190 -4.12 10.15 -29.67
C LEU A 190 -5.25 11.13 -29.36
N THR A 191 -4.92 12.39 -29.07
CA THR A 191 -5.92 13.44 -28.77
C THR A 191 -6.59 13.88 -30.07
N LYS A 192 -7.89 13.55 -30.21
CA LYS A 192 -8.64 13.85 -31.41
C LYS A 192 -10.15 13.87 -31.12
N GLY A 193 -10.83 14.95 -31.50
CA GLY A 193 -12.26 15.14 -31.20
C GLY A 193 -12.48 15.16 -29.70
N ASP A 194 -13.31 14.28 -29.18
CA ASP A 194 -13.63 14.17 -27.76
C ASP A 194 -12.67 13.21 -27.01
N THR A 195 -11.69 12.61 -27.71
CA THR A 195 -10.71 11.72 -27.11
C THR A 195 -9.48 12.50 -26.63
N TYR A 196 -9.10 12.31 -25.40
CA TYR A 196 -7.84 12.76 -24.82
C TYR A 196 -6.82 11.61 -24.80
N GLY A 197 -5.56 11.92 -25.08
CA GLY A 197 -4.46 10.94 -25.02
C GLY A 197 -4.24 10.40 -23.62
N VAL A 198 -4.46 11.22 -22.58
CA VAL A 198 -4.17 10.84 -21.19
C VAL A 198 -5.26 11.36 -20.26
N ALA A 199 -5.59 10.58 -19.22
CA ALA A 199 -6.24 11.10 -18.03
C ALA A 199 -5.32 10.97 -16.82
N TRP A 200 -5.14 12.07 -16.09
CA TRP A 200 -4.42 12.16 -14.83
C TRP A 200 -5.39 12.31 -13.67
N PRO A 201 -5.79 11.22 -12.98
CA PRO A 201 -6.59 11.34 -11.76
C PRO A 201 -5.71 11.88 -10.63
N MET A 202 -5.96 13.14 -10.21
CA MET A 202 -5.11 13.92 -9.31
C MET A 202 -5.86 14.42 -8.06
N LYS A 203 -6.97 13.77 -7.67
CA LYS A 203 -7.65 14.08 -6.41
C LYS A 203 -6.69 13.96 -5.21
N SER A 204 -5.81 12.95 -5.25
CA SER A 204 -4.72 12.74 -4.27
C SER A 204 -3.37 12.74 -5.00
N PRO A 205 -2.78 13.90 -5.32
CA PRO A 205 -1.67 14.00 -6.27
C PRO A 205 -0.30 13.60 -5.69
N VAL A 206 -0.13 13.64 -4.36
CA VAL A 206 1.20 13.62 -3.71
C VAL A 206 1.97 12.35 -4.01
N ASN A 207 1.47 11.18 -3.60
CA ASN A 207 2.20 9.92 -3.75
C ASN A 207 2.57 9.66 -5.22
N LYS A 208 1.62 9.89 -6.15
CA LYS A 208 1.87 9.74 -7.59
C LYS A 208 2.98 10.68 -8.07
N THR A 209 2.93 11.94 -7.67
CA THR A 209 3.92 12.95 -8.06
C THR A 209 5.32 12.61 -7.52
N LEU A 210 5.40 12.27 -6.23
CA LEU A 210 6.67 11.91 -5.60
C LEU A 210 7.29 10.66 -6.24
N ASN A 211 6.48 9.64 -6.49
CA ASN A 211 6.95 8.40 -7.12
C ASN A 211 7.43 8.63 -8.55
N LEU A 212 6.70 9.39 -9.35
CA LEU A 212 7.09 9.67 -10.73
C LEU A 212 8.30 10.60 -10.83
N ALA A 213 8.54 11.48 -9.84
CA ALA A 213 9.71 12.34 -9.81
C ALA A 213 11.03 11.55 -9.68
N LEU A 214 10.99 10.35 -9.12
CA LEU A 214 12.15 9.47 -9.04
C LEU A 214 12.70 9.09 -10.42
N ASN A 215 11.86 9.08 -11.45
CA ASN A 215 12.32 8.91 -12.84
C ASN A 215 13.36 9.99 -13.28
N PHE A 216 13.41 11.11 -12.56
CA PHE A 216 14.32 12.23 -12.83
C PHE A 216 15.30 12.47 -11.66
N GLY A 217 15.33 11.58 -10.67
CA GLY A 217 16.13 11.73 -9.45
C GLY A 217 15.58 12.75 -8.45
N GLY A 218 14.31 13.18 -8.61
CA GLY A 218 13.61 14.07 -7.67
C GLY A 218 13.16 13.32 -6.44
N THR A 219 13.59 13.72 -5.26
CA THR A 219 13.32 13.05 -3.98
C THR A 219 12.41 13.83 -3.05
N PHE A 220 12.23 15.12 -3.28
CA PHE A 220 11.49 16.08 -2.45
C PHE A 220 12.01 16.27 -1.01
N PHE A 221 12.82 15.36 -0.52
CA PHE A 221 13.38 15.44 0.82
C PHE A 221 14.89 15.26 0.81
N GLN A 222 15.56 15.92 1.75
CA GLN A 222 16.99 15.82 1.95
C GLN A 222 17.29 15.79 3.44
N THR A 223 18.03 14.77 3.90
CA THR A 223 18.53 14.69 5.27
C THR A 223 19.95 15.23 5.34
N GLY A 224 20.16 16.22 6.17
CA GLY A 224 21.47 16.84 6.41
C GLY A 224 22.38 15.96 7.27
N ALA A 225 23.64 16.37 7.40
CA ALA A 225 24.63 15.71 8.26
C ALA A 225 24.26 15.77 9.77
N ASP A 226 23.42 16.71 10.14
CA ASP A 226 22.85 16.88 11.48
C ASP A 226 21.66 15.94 11.75
N GLY A 227 21.29 15.09 10.79
CA GLY A 227 20.16 14.19 10.87
C GLY A 227 18.80 14.84 10.58
N LYS A 228 18.75 16.16 10.35
CA LYS A 228 17.50 16.85 10.06
C LYS A 228 17.09 16.69 8.61
N THR A 229 15.83 16.40 8.40
CA THR A 229 15.23 16.31 7.07
C THR A 229 14.55 17.62 6.70
N THR A 230 14.80 18.09 5.49
CA THR A 230 14.17 19.28 4.92
C THR A 230 13.50 18.96 3.59
N VAL A 231 12.49 19.75 3.24
CA VAL A 231 11.88 19.68 1.91
C VAL A 231 12.76 20.39 0.90
N LYS A 232 12.98 19.74 -0.23
CA LYS A 232 13.76 20.27 -1.36
C LYS A 232 12.93 20.17 -2.64
N VAL A 233 12.84 21.25 -3.39
CA VAL A 233 12.19 21.27 -4.71
C VAL A 233 13.12 21.99 -5.71
N GLY A 234 13.92 21.22 -6.40
CA GLY A 234 14.83 21.68 -7.44
C GLY A 234 14.36 21.32 -8.86
N PRO A 235 15.25 21.41 -9.85
CA PRO A 235 14.92 21.08 -11.25
C PRO A 235 14.39 19.65 -11.43
N GLN A 236 14.93 18.68 -10.70
CA GLN A 236 14.57 17.27 -10.77
C GLN A 236 13.13 17.02 -10.27
N GLU A 237 12.75 17.65 -9.16
CA GLU A 237 11.39 17.56 -8.60
C GLU A 237 10.38 18.30 -9.48
N LYS A 238 10.78 19.43 -10.09
CA LYS A 238 9.93 20.21 -10.99
C LYS A 238 9.66 19.51 -12.32
N GLU A 239 10.53 18.61 -12.77
CA GLU A 239 10.44 18.00 -14.10
C GLU A 239 9.12 17.26 -14.32
N VAL A 240 8.73 16.38 -13.40
CA VAL A 240 7.44 15.66 -13.51
C VAL A 240 6.24 16.59 -13.42
N LEU A 241 6.32 17.60 -12.54
CA LEU A 241 5.25 18.59 -12.39
C LEU A 241 5.01 19.32 -13.71
N GLN A 242 6.10 19.81 -14.33
CA GLN A 242 6.04 20.55 -15.59
C GLN A 242 5.51 19.69 -16.73
N ARG A 243 5.96 18.41 -16.83
CA ARG A 243 5.53 17.50 -17.89
C ARG A 243 4.04 17.20 -17.84
N ILE A 244 3.48 16.96 -16.66
CA ILE A 244 2.04 16.75 -16.49
C ILE A 244 1.28 18.04 -16.80
N HIS A 245 1.76 19.19 -16.31
CA HIS A 245 1.15 20.49 -16.57
C HIS A 245 1.17 20.86 -18.08
N ASP A 246 2.26 20.56 -18.77
CA ASP A 246 2.36 20.78 -20.21
C ASP A 246 1.34 19.93 -20.98
N GLN A 247 1.10 18.67 -20.59
CA GLN A 247 0.07 17.85 -21.21
C GLN A 247 -1.35 18.42 -21.00
N LEU A 248 -1.60 19.02 -19.82
CA LEU A 248 -2.90 19.63 -19.52
C LEU A 248 -3.15 20.93 -20.29
N TYR A 249 -2.17 21.82 -20.35
CA TYR A 249 -2.42 23.22 -20.77
C TYR A 249 -1.72 23.63 -22.06
N LYS A 250 -0.52 23.11 -22.34
CA LYS A 250 0.24 23.42 -23.55
C LYS A 250 -0.12 22.48 -24.69
N ASP A 251 -0.04 21.19 -24.41
CA ASP A 251 -0.31 20.14 -25.40
C ASP A 251 -1.80 19.84 -25.53
N LYS A 252 -2.54 20.08 -24.46
CA LYS A 252 -3.97 19.77 -24.31
C LYS A 252 -4.27 18.29 -24.61
N SER A 253 -3.30 17.43 -24.37
CA SER A 253 -3.42 15.99 -24.56
C SER A 253 -3.98 15.27 -23.33
N ALA A 254 -4.06 15.95 -22.19
CA ALA A 254 -4.68 15.45 -20.97
C ALA A 254 -5.95 16.25 -20.64
N ASP A 255 -6.97 15.53 -20.13
CA ASP A 255 -8.25 16.13 -19.74
C ASP A 255 -8.15 16.81 -18.38
N THR A 256 -8.35 18.13 -18.32
CA THR A 256 -8.36 18.88 -17.07
C THR A 256 -9.50 18.47 -16.13
N SER A 257 -10.60 17.89 -16.63
CA SER A 257 -11.69 17.38 -15.77
C SER A 257 -11.27 16.16 -14.94
N ALA A 258 -10.23 15.44 -15.35
CA ALA A 258 -9.70 14.31 -14.61
C ALA A 258 -8.93 14.71 -13.32
N LEU A 259 -8.53 15.96 -13.16
CA LEU A 259 -7.77 16.45 -12.01
C LEU A 259 -8.51 16.26 -10.66
N GLY A 260 -9.83 16.37 -10.65
CA GLY A 260 -10.64 16.15 -9.45
C GLY A 260 -11.05 14.69 -9.22
N MET A 261 -10.65 13.78 -10.10
CA MET A 261 -11.04 12.39 -10.07
C MET A 261 -10.15 11.55 -9.16
N GLY A 262 -10.73 10.60 -8.45
CA GLY A 262 -10.03 9.49 -7.83
C GLY A 262 -9.48 8.52 -8.88
N THR A 263 -8.66 7.55 -8.45
CA THR A 263 -7.90 6.70 -9.39
C THR A 263 -8.78 5.89 -10.35
N ALA A 264 -9.94 5.41 -9.89
CA ALA A 264 -10.87 4.61 -10.70
C ALA A 264 -11.93 5.44 -11.46
N ASP A 265 -12.16 6.70 -11.07
CA ASP A 265 -13.21 7.53 -11.66
C ASP A 265 -13.08 7.74 -13.19
N PRO A 266 -11.88 7.72 -13.81
CA PRO A 266 -11.77 7.79 -15.27
C PRO A 266 -12.24 6.53 -16.02
N LEU A 267 -12.46 5.38 -15.38
CA LEU A 267 -12.77 4.11 -16.07
C LEU A 267 -14.00 4.19 -16.99
N PRO A 268 -15.14 4.77 -16.63
CA PRO A 268 -16.26 4.90 -17.56
C PRO A 268 -15.88 5.67 -18.84
N GLY A 269 -15.09 6.74 -18.70
CA GLY A 269 -14.57 7.48 -19.86
C GLY A 269 -13.55 6.70 -20.67
N PHE A 270 -12.74 5.88 -20.03
CA PHE A 270 -11.78 4.99 -20.67
C PHE A 270 -12.49 3.93 -21.54
N PHE A 271 -13.54 3.31 -21.01
CA PHE A 271 -14.36 2.36 -21.77
C PHE A 271 -15.18 3.01 -22.89
N ALA A 272 -15.46 4.31 -22.80
CA ALA A 272 -16.13 5.08 -23.83
C ALA A 272 -15.19 5.76 -24.84
N ASP A 273 -13.94 5.31 -24.97
CA ASP A 273 -12.91 5.88 -25.86
C ASP A 273 -12.56 7.37 -25.56
N LYS A 274 -13.01 7.93 -24.43
CA LYS A 274 -12.68 9.32 -24.04
C LYS A 274 -11.22 9.47 -23.62
N TYR A 275 -10.63 8.44 -23.03
CA TYR A 275 -9.24 8.41 -22.56
C TYR A 275 -8.49 7.28 -23.22
N ALA A 276 -7.34 7.57 -23.82
CA ALA A 276 -6.52 6.54 -24.45
C ALA A 276 -5.56 5.87 -23.46
N MET A 277 -5.06 6.59 -22.47
CA MET A 277 -4.05 6.10 -21.52
C MET A 277 -4.31 6.60 -20.10
N LEU A 278 -4.12 5.72 -19.12
CA LEU A 278 -4.24 5.98 -17.68
C LEU A 278 -2.94 5.57 -16.98
N PRO A 279 -2.08 6.52 -16.55
CA PRO A 279 -0.95 6.21 -15.66
C PRO A 279 -1.46 6.00 -14.23
N VAL A 280 -1.50 4.75 -13.78
CA VAL A 280 -2.16 4.33 -12.53
C VAL A 280 -1.42 3.18 -11.86
N GLY A 281 -1.77 2.87 -10.60
CA GLY A 281 -1.24 1.72 -9.89
C GLY A 281 -1.66 0.40 -10.53
N VAL A 282 -0.78 -0.60 -10.42
CA VAL A 282 -0.99 -1.94 -11.02
C VAL A 282 -2.29 -2.61 -10.59
N TYR A 283 -2.80 -2.30 -9.40
CA TYR A 283 -4.05 -2.85 -8.86
C TYR A 283 -5.30 -2.47 -9.67
N LEU A 284 -5.27 -1.31 -10.38
CA LEU A 284 -6.43 -0.87 -11.16
C LEU A 284 -6.76 -1.80 -12.33
N ARG A 285 -5.79 -2.63 -12.77
CA ARG A 285 -5.99 -3.65 -13.80
C ARG A 285 -7.14 -4.59 -13.47
N GLN A 286 -7.35 -4.91 -12.18
CA GLN A 286 -8.47 -5.75 -11.75
C GLN A 286 -9.81 -5.10 -12.11
N GLN A 287 -10.00 -3.84 -11.75
CA GLN A 287 -11.25 -3.14 -12.05
C GLN A 287 -11.48 -3.01 -13.56
N VAL A 288 -10.40 -2.82 -14.34
CA VAL A 288 -10.50 -2.84 -15.80
C VAL A 288 -10.93 -4.22 -16.29
N ALA A 289 -10.32 -5.29 -15.80
CA ALA A 289 -10.67 -6.66 -16.20
C ALA A 289 -12.11 -7.05 -15.83
N GLU A 290 -12.61 -6.55 -14.69
CA GLU A 290 -13.98 -6.83 -14.23
C GLU A 290 -15.06 -5.99 -14.90
N GLN A 291 -14.75 -4.75 -15.29
CA GLN A 291 -15.74 -3.75 -15.72
C GLN A 291 -15.69 -3.45 -17.21
N ALA A 292 -14.62 -3.83 -17.91
CA ALA A 292 -14.51 -3.60 -19.34
C ALA A 292 -15.65 -4.30 -20.10
N PRO A 293 -16.30 -3.64 -21.08
CA PRO A 293 -17.20 -4.31 -22.01
C PRO A 293 -16.50 -5.46 -22.75
N ASP A 294 -17.25 -6.49 -23.13
CA ASP A 294 -16.71 -7.69 -23.78
C ASP A 294 -15.91 -7.41 -25.07
N ASP A 295 -16.21 -6.31 -25.76
CA ASP A 295 -15.55 -5.88 -27.00
C ASP A 295 -14.46 -4.80 -26.77
N PHE A 296 -14.18 -4.45 -25.52
CA PHE A 296 -13.18 -3.45 -25.17
C PHE A 296 -11.78 -4.06 -25.02
N GLU A 297 -10.90 -3.77 -25.96
CA GLU A 297 -9.50 -4.22 -25.91
C GLU A 297 -8.62 -3.22 -25.16
N TRP A 298 -7.94 -3.69 -24.12
CA TRP A 298 -6.99 -2.91 -23.34
C TRP A 298 -5.66 -3.65 -23.17
N VAL A 299 -4.63 -2.90 -22.77
CA VAL A 299 -3.28 -3.44 -22.57
C VAL A 299 -2.62 -2.74 -21.37
N THR A 300 -1.83 -3.51 -20.61
CA THR A 300 -0.90 -2.96 -19.61
C THR A 300 0.43 -2.65 -20.28
N LEU A 301 0.91 -1.43 -20.12
CA LEU A 301 2.19 -0.98 -20.66
C LEU A 301 3.19 -0.69 -19.52
N PRO A 302 4.49 -0.87 -19.76
CA PRO A 302 5.52 -0.62 -18.75
C PRO A 302 5.48 0.80 -18.19
N PRO A 303 6.05 1.01 -16.99
CA PRO A 303 6.33 2.33 -16.45
C PRO A 303 7.12 3.21 -17.42
N LEU A 304 6.90 4.52 -17.31
CA LEU A 304 7.67 5.50 -18.10
C LEU A 304 9.13 5.57 -17.64
N LYS A 305 9.99 5.96 -18.56
CA LYS A 305 11.40 6.21 -18.32
C LYS A 305 11.72 7.70 -18.50
N GLY A 306 12.32 8.30 -17.47
CA GLY A 306 12.95 9.61 -17.53
C GLY A 306 14.46 9.50 -17.75
N THR A 307 15.26 10.15 -16.92
CA THR A 307 16.72 9.90 -16.83
C THR A 307 17.01 8.55 -16.17
N GLY A 308 16.08 8.06 -15.34
CA GLY A 308 16.04 6.75 -14.73
C GLY A 308 14.66 6.10 -14.93
N SER A 309 14.44 4.98 -14.26
CA SER A 309 13.17 4.22 -14.29
C SER A 309 12.65 3.93 -12.87
N GLU A 310 13.26 4.53 -11.88
CA GLU A 310 12.98 4.29 -10.46
C GLU A 310 11.57 4.72 -10.11
N GLN A 311 10.91 3.91 -9.27
CA GLN A 311 9.64 4.20 -8.64
C GLN A 311 9.75 3.93 -7.13
N GLY A 312 9.06 4.70 -6.33
CA GLY A 312 9.05 4.51 -4.89
C GLY A 312 8.26 3.26 -4.51
N ALA A 313 8.92 2.32 -3.85
CA ALA A 313 8.26 1.18 -3.26
C ALA A 313 7.49 1.62 -2.01
N VAL A 314 6.21 1.32 -1.99
CA VAL A 314 5.36 1.30 -0.80
C VAL A 314 4.89 -0.14 -0.65
N SER A 315 5.12 -0.72 0.52
CA SER A 315 4.75 -2.11 0.79
C SER A 315 3.52 -2.17 1.68
N GLN A 316 2.59 -3.04 1.36
CA GLN A 316 1.65 -3.55 2.36
C GLN A 316 2.41 -4.43 3.34
N THR A 317 2.03 -4.41 4.59
CA THR A 317 2.79 -5.02 5.69
C THR A 317 1.88 -5.77 6.65
N LEU A 318 2.42 -6.80 7.29
CA LEU A 318 1.84 -7.35 8.51
C LEU A 318 2.75 -7.04 9.68
N SER A 319 2.19 -6.42 10.71
CA SER A 319 2.86 -6.07 11.97
C SER A 319 2.23 -6.82 13.13
N VAL A 320 2.92 -6.85 14.26
CA VAL A 320 2.41 -7.37 15.54
C VAL A 320 2.31 -6.20 16.51
N ALA A 321 1.18 -6.10 17.23
CA ALA A 321 1.03 -5.13 18.30
C ALA A 321 2.02 -5.39 19.44
N ALA A 322 2.62 -4.35 19.99
CA ALA A 322 3.63 -4.49 21.04
C ALA A 322 3.04 -5.02 22.37
N ASP A 323 1.76 -4.80 22.60
CA ASP A 323 0.98 -5.25 23.76
C ASP A 323 0.21 -6.55 23.53
N SER A 324 0.39 -7.21 22.37
CA SER A 324 -0.18 -8.56 22.14
C SER A 324 0.30 -9.53 23.22
N GLU A 325 -0.64 -10.26 23.82
CA GLU A 325 -0.34 -11.29 24.81
C GLU A 325 0.28 -12.56 24.17
N HIS A 326 0.18 -12.71 22.84
CA HIS A 326 0.57 -13.89 22.07
C HIS A 326 1.47 -13.58 20.86
N PRO A 327 2.58 -12.83 21.05
CA PRO A 327 3.40 -12.37 19.91
C PRO A 327 4.06 -13.53 19.14
N ASP A 328 4.42 -14.62 19.80
CA ASP A 328 5.05 -15.76 19.13
C ASP A 328 4.06 -16.52 18.25
N GLU A 329 2.79 -16.63 18.68
CA GLU A 329 1.70 -17.21 17.91
C GLU A 329 1.33 -16.31 16.71
N ALA A 330 1.30 -15.00 16.91
CA ALA A 330 1.10 -14.02 15.83
C ALA A 330 2.20 -14.14 14.75
N LEU A 331 3.46 -14.31 15.15
CA LEU A 331 4.58 -14.52 14.22
C LEU A 331 4.51 -15.85 13.47
N LYS A 332 4.02 -16.92 14.12
CA LYS A 332 3.76 -18.21 13.43
C LYS A 332 2.68 -18.05 12.36
N PHE A 333 1.59 -17.32 12.69
CA PHE A 333 0.53 -17.01 11.72
C PHE A 333 1.07 -16.16 10.57
N ILE A 334 1.78 -15.07 10.82
CA ILE A 334 2.40 -14.23 9.79
C ILE A 334 3.31 -15.07 8.88
N SER A 335 4.13 -15.95 9.45
CA SER A 335 5.04 -16.80 8.68
C SER A 335 4.31 -17.78 7.75
N PHE A 336 3.17 -18.32 8.18
CA PHE A 336 2.30 -19.11 7.32
C PHE A 336 1.63 -18.25 6.26
N PHE A 337 1.03 -17.14 6.68
CA PHE A 337 0.24 -16.26 5.80
C PHE A 337 1.07 -15.65 4.68
N LEU A 338 2.35 -15.38 4.95
CA LEU A 338 3.29 -14.73 4.03
C LEU A 338 4.36 -15.69 3.45
N ASN A 339 4.17 -17.00 3.49
CA ASN A 339 5.05 -17.90 2.74
C ASN A 339 4.85 -17.69 1.22
N GLY A 340 5.83 -18.09 0.40
CA GLY A 340 5.82 -17.84 -1.04
C GLY A 340 4.52 -18.23 -1.75
N PRO A 341 4.01 -19.47 -1.61
CA PRO A 341 2.76 -19.88 -2.25
C PRO A 341 1.55 -19.04 -1.81
N ASN A 342 1.49 -18.64 -0.56
CA ASN A 342 0.38 -17.82 -0.04
C ASN A 342 0.51 -16.36 -0.49
N GLN A 343 1.74 -15.79 -0.53
CA GLN A 343 1.93 -14.47 -1.13
C GLN A 343 1.53 -14.43 -2.61
N ALA A 344 1.74 -15.49 -3.37
CA ALA A 344 1.26 -15.56 -4.76
C ALA A 344 -0.27 -15.47 -4.85
N LYS A 345 -0.99 -16.19 -3.95
CA LYS A 345 -2.46 -16.07 -3.85
C LYS A 345 -2.90 -14.65 -3.49
N LEU A 346 -2.24 -14.05 -2.49
CA LEU A 346 -2.52 -12.68 -2.06
C LEU A 346 -2.24 -11.66 -3.18
N ALA A 347 -1.08 -11.78 -3.85
CA ALA A 347 -0.70 -10.93 -4.97
C ALA A 347 -1.72 -11.00 -6.11
N LYS A 348 -2.18 -12.21 -6.46
CA LYS A 348 -3.21 -12.40 -7.46
C LYS A 348 -4.54 -11.80 -7.04
N GLY A 349 -4.93 -11.94 -5.76
CA GLY A 349 -6.17 -11.39 -5.22
C GLY A 349 -6.20 -9.87 -5.20
N ASP A 350 -5.09 -9.22 -4.85
CA ASP A 350 -4.95 -7.76 -4.79
C ASP A 350 -4.47 -7.12 -6.10
N TRP A 351 -4.06 -7.92 -7.07
CA TRP A 351 -3.43 -7.46 -8.31
C TRP A 351 -2.20 -6.58 -8.06
N LEU A 352 -1.46 -6.91 -7.00
CA LEU A 352 -0.22 -6.25 -6.57
C LEU A 352 0.99 -7.17 -6.80
N LEU A 353 2.17 -6.64 -6.57
CA LEU A 353 3.44 -7.34 -6.76
C LEU A 353 3.89 -7.96 -5.43
N PRO A 354 4.14 -9.28 -5.35
CA PRO A 354 4.64 -9.88 -4.13
C PRO A 354 6.09 -9.47 -3.86
N THR A 355 6.45 -9.37 -2.60
CA THR A 355 7.86 -9.18 -2.20
C THR A 355 8.63 -10.50 -2.18
N SER A 356 7.95 -11.62 -1.95
CA SER A 356 8.54 -12.97 -2.00
C SER A 356 9.08 -13.28 -3.41
N GLN A 357 10.35 -13.65 -3.48
CA GLN A 357 10.98 -14.08 -4.74
C GLN A 357 10.34 -15.36 -5.28
N GLN A 358 9.96 -16.28 -4.38
CA GLN A 358 9.26 -17.50 -4.74
C GLN A 358 7.86 -17.17 -5.33
N ALA A 359 7.11 -16.28 -4.70
CA ALA A 359 5.82 -15.84 -5.19
C ALA A 359 5.92 -15.12 -6.54
N ALA A 360 6.93 -14.26 -6.72
CA ALA A 360 7.15 -13.52 -7.97
C ALA A 360 7.44 -14.43 -9.18
N ALA A 361 7.87 -15.67 -8.94
CA ALA A 361 8.08 -16.68 -9.98
C ALA A 361 6.84 -17.54 -10.27
N ASP A 362 5.72 -17.31 -9.57
CA ASP A 362 4.50 -18.13 -9.74
C ASP A 362 3.89 -17.91 -11.15
N PRO A 363 3.56 -19.00 -11.90
CA PRO A 363 2.95 -18.90 -13.21
C PRO A 363 1.66 -18.08 -13.26
N ALA A 364 0.91 -18.00 -12.16
CA ALA A 364 -0.35 -17.27 -12.10
C ALA A 364 -0.19 -15.74 -12.19
N ILE A 365 1.02 -15.21 -11.90
CA ILE A 365 1.33 -13.78 -11.91
C ILE A 365 2.49 -13.42 -12.86
N THR A 366 2.90 -14.35 -13.72
CA THR A 366 3.91 -14.12 -14.78
C THR A 366 3.37 -14.34 -16.19
N THR A 367 2.06 -14.50 -16.33
CA THR A 367 1.35 -14.67 -17.62
C THR A 367 1.17 -13.34 -18.33
N GLU A 368 1.02 -13.35 -19.65
CA GLU A 368 0.65 -12.19 -20.46
C GLU A 368 -0.80 -11.74 -20.21
N GLU A 369 -1.64 -12.64 -19.70
CA GLU A 369 -3.04 -12.33 -19.41
C GLU A 369 -3.15 -11.11 -18.48
N ASN A 370 -3.95 -10.12 -18.88
CA ASN A 370 -4.14 -8.86 -18.16
C ASN A 370 -2.83 -8.13 -17.82
N GLY A 371 -1.72 -8.41 -18.52
CA GLY A 371 -0.42 -7.78 -18.36
C GLY A 371 0.28 -8.08 -17.03
N TRP A 372 0.10 -9.28 -16.50
CA TRP A 372 0.81 -9.71 -15.30
C TRP A 372 2.33 -9.75 -15.51
N ASP A 373 2.80 -10.20 -16.67
CA ASP A 373 4.22 -10.19 -17.05
C ASP A 373 4.83 -8.78 -17.00
N VAL A 374 4.12 -7.79 -17.56
CA VAL A 374 4.53 -6.38 -17.55
C VAL A 374 4.54 -5.81 -16.13
N ALA A 375 3.49 -6.09 -15.36
CA ALA A 375 3.38 -5.65 -13.98
C ALA A 375 4.51 -6.22 -13.13
N THR A 376 4.72 -7.54 -13.17
CA THR A 376 5.78 -8.22 -12.41
C THR A 376 7.17 -7.74 -12.83
N ALA A 377 7.40 -7.53 -14.13
CA ALA A 377 8.66 -6.97 -14.63
C ALA A 377 8.93 -5.54 -14.12
N SER A 378 7.90 -4.78 -13.73
CA SER A 378 8.06 -3.42 -13.20
C SER A 378 8.65 -3.40 -11.77
N ALA A 379 8.57 -4.51 -11.03
CA ALA A 379 9.11 -4.61 -9.67
C ALA A 379 10.61 -4.29 -9.59
N LYS A 380 11.37 -4.58 -10.65
CA LYS A 380 12.82 -4.26 -10.73
C LYS A 380 13.14 -2.76 -10.63
N ASN A 381 12.15 -1.91 -10.88
CA ASN A 381 12.31 -0.45 -10.84
C ASN A 381 11.95 0.13 -9.45
N LEU A 382 11.47 -0.71 -8.52
CA LEU A 382 11.08 -0.26 -7.20
C LEU A 382 12.32 -0.01 -6.33
N VAL A 383 12.37 1.19 -5.77
CA VAL A 383 13.37 1.61 -4.77
C VAL A 383 12.66 2.11 -3.53
N VAL A 384 13.33 2.12 -2.39
CA VAL A 384 12.73 2.67 -1.16
C VAL A 384 12.30 4.11 -1.41
N ALA A 385 11.02 4.39 -1.21
CA ALA A 385 10.51 5.74 -1.40
C ALA A 385 11.13 6.68 -0.35
N PRO A 386 11.78 7.78 -0.75
CA PRO A 386 12.50 8.67 0.18
C PRO A 386 11.63 9.21 1.30
N PHE A 387 10.33 9.42 1.03
CA PHE A 387 9.37 9.96 2.00
C PHE A 387 9.02 9.00 3.15
N LEU A 388 9.25 7.69 3.00
CA LEU A 388 8.99 6.70 4.06
C LEU A 388 9.80 6.94 5.33
N LYS A 389 10.92 7.66 5.23
CA LYS A 389 11.83 7.94 6.35
C LYS A 389 11.66 9.36 6.90
N VAL A 390 10.58 10.05 6.53
CA VAL A 390 10.35 11.44 6.90
C VAL A 390 9.33 11.53 8.01
N ASN A 391 9.77 11.83 9.21
CA ASN A 391 8.88 12.15 10.34
C ASN A 391 8.04 13.40 10.01
N GLY A 392 6.72 13.32 10.17
CA GLY A 392 5.80 14.40 9.81
C GLY A 392 5.38 14.39 8.34
N PHE A 393 5.73 13.33 7.58
CA PHE A 393 5.33 13.22 6.17
C PHE A 393 3.82 13.31 5.97
N ASP A 394 3.02 12.63 6.80
CA ASP A 394 1.55 12.62 6.64
C ASP A 394 0.94 14.01 6.87
N GLU A 395 1.46 14.77 7.82
CA GLU A 395 1.00 16.14 8.02
C GLU A 395 1.44 17.04 6.87
N TRP A 396 2.70 16.94 6.42
CA TRP A 396 3.16 17.64 5.22
C TRP A 396 2.32 17.29 3.99
N LYS A 397 2.07 16.00 3.75
CA LYS A 397 1.26 15.49 2.65
C LYS A 397 -0.15 16.08 2.67
N SER A 398 -0.82 16.02 3.83
CA SER A 398 -2.23 16.41 3.94
C SER A 398 -2.44 17.92 4.02
N LYS A 399 -1.58 18.65 4.75
CA LYS A 399 -1.76 20.08 5.04
C LYS A 399 -1.07 20.99 4.03
N VAL A 400 0.02 20.54 3.41
CA VAL A 400 0.86 21.37 2.53
C VAL A 400 0.83 20.85 1.11
N ALA A 401 1.29 19.61 0.88
CA ALA A 401 1.57 19.14 -0.48
C ALA A 401 0.30 18.91 -1.30
N THR A 402 -0.74 18.28 -0.73
CA THR A 402 -1.99 18.02 -1.45
C THR A 402 -2.63 19.31 -1.96
N PRO A 403 -2.93 20.32 -1.13
CA PRO A 403 -3.55 21.55 -1.62
C PRO A 403 -2.64 22.32 -2.58
N ALA A 404 -1.33 22.40 -2.33
CA ALA A 404 -0.40 23.12 -3.20
C ALA A 404 -0.31 22.49 -4.60
N LEU A 405 -0.20 21.15 -4.69
CA LEU A 405 -0.18 20.44 -5.96
C LEU A 405 -1.52 20.51 -6.70
N GLN A 406 -2.64 20.46 -6.00
CA GLN A 406 -3.97 20.66 -6.61
C GLN A 406 -4.10 22.07 -7.19
N GLU A 407 -3.63 23.12 -6.50
CA GLU A 407 -3.63 24.49 -7.03
C GLU A 407 -2.74 24.60 -8.28
N TYR A 408 -1.55 23.98 -8.26
CA TYR A 408 -0.65 23.98 -9.40
C TYR A 408 -1.24 23.27 -10.63
N PHE A 409 -1.71 22.02 -10.44
CA PHE A 409 -2.33 21.27 -11.54
C PHE A 409 -3.63 21.90 -12.05
N ALA A 410 -4.33 22.65 -11.22
CA ALA A 410 -5.47 23.47 -11.65
C ALA A 410 -5.06 24.81 -12.33
N ASN A 411 -3.76 25.03 -12.59
CA ASN A 411 -3.20 26.25 -13.19
C ASN A 411 -3.53 27.54 -12.43
N LYS A 412 -3.63 27.45 -11.09
CA LYS A 412 -3.92 28.59 -10.21
C LYS A 412 -2.64 29.27 -9.70
N ILE A 413 -1.55 28.53 -9.63
CA ILE A 413 -0.23 29.00 -9.19
C ILE A 413 0.85 28.49 -10.15
N SER A 414 1.97 29.20 -10.22
CA SER A 414 3.11 28.85 -11.04
C SER A 414 3.93 27.70 -10.43
N ILE A 415 4.84 27.13 -11.24
CA ILE A 415 5.79 26.10 -10.80
C ILE A 415 6.71 26.60 -9.66
N ASP A 416 7.07 27.88 -9.67
CA ASP A 416 7.91 28.47 -8.62
C ASP A 416 7.13 28.72 -7.34
N GLU A 417 5.86 29.12 -7.44
CA GLU A 417 4.98 29.29 -6.27
C GLU A 417 4.66 27.96 -5.60
N VAL A 418 4.37 26.88 -6.36
CA VAL A 418 4.16 25.57 -5.73
C VAL A 418 5.44 25.07 -5.08
N ALA A 419 6.60 25.23 -5.73
CA ALA A 419 7.89 24.84 -5.16
C ALA A 419 8.16 25.59 -3.85
N LYS A 420 7.90 26.90 -3.82
CA LYS A 420 8.04 27.74 -2.63
C LYS A 420 7.14 27.25 -1.49
N LYS A 421 5.83 27.04 -1.76
CA LYS A 421 4.88 26.52 -0.77
C LYS A 421 5.33 25.17 -0.21
N LEU A 422 5.70 24.23 -1.07
CA LEU A 422 6.15 22.91 -0.63
C LEU A 422 7.36 22.99 0.31
N VAL A 423 8.31 23.90 0.04
CA VAL A 423 9.54 24.06 0.83
C VAL A 423 9.27 24.86 2.11
N GLU A 424 8.72 26.07 2.03
CA GLU A 424 8.57 26.96 3.19
C GLU A 424 7.58 26.39 4.19
N ASP A 425 6.32 26.19 3.78
CA ASP A 425 5.28 25.65 4.67
C ASP A 425 5.62 24.20 5.10
N GLY A 426 6.30 23.45 4.21
CA GLY A 426 6.73 22.08 4.48
C GLY A 426 7.81 22.00 5.55
N ASN A 427 8.81 22.86 5.52
CA ASN A 427 9.85 22.87 6.54
C ASN A 427 9.30 23.29 7.90
N GLU A 428 8.32 24.21 7.95
CA GLU A 428 7.63 24.55 9.21
C GLU A 428 6.92 23.33 9.82
N VAL A 429 6.34 22.46 8.99
CA VAL A 429 5.75 21.20 9.47
C VAL A 429 6.84 20.29 10.02
N LEU A 430 7.89 20.00 9.22
CA LEU A 430 8.92 19.04 9.60
C LEU A 430 9.70 19.44 10.84
N GLU A 431 9.95 20.74 11.08
CA GLU A 431 10.62 21.24 12.27
C GLU A 431 9.94 20.83 13.58
N ARG A 432 8.62 20.64 13.58
CA ARG A 432 7.87 20.21 14.78
C ARG A 432 8.17 18.76 15.17
N TYR A 433 8.57 17.94 14.22
CA TYR A 433 8.88 16.51 14.40
C TYR A 433 10.38 16.23 14.61
N GLN A 434 11.21 17.28 14.60
CA GLN A 434 12.67 17.16 14.68
C GLN A 434 13.26 17.93 15.89
N ARG A 435 12.41 18.27 16.88
CA ARG A 435 12.79 18.96 18.11
C ARG A 435 13.22 18.02 19.22
#